data_a2cfc65035d02c1dc71b11439a5c2380
#
_entry.id   a2cfc65035d02c1dc71b11439a5c2380
#
_cell.length_a   1.000
_cell.length_b   1.000
_cell.length_c   1.000
_cell.angle_alpha   90.00
_cell.angle_beta   90.00
_cell.angle_gamma   90.00
#
_symmetry.space_group_name_H-M   'P 1'
#
loop_
_entity.id
_entity.type
_entity.pdbx_description
1 polymer ?
#
loop_
_entity_poly.entity_id
_entity_poly.type
_entity_poly.pdbx_seq_one_letter_code
_entity_poly.pdbx_strand_id
1 'polypeptide(L)'
;MRELPNYYDDLDLTLKEILGLIQRGVKDRKSGFHNFVLATSSFQNEPDARTVVLRGFDSKKMEISFHSDLRSHKINQLNKNKNVCLVFYDEKKKIQLRIRGKSNINKSFHEAWNKLTNWSKRCYLTKSPPGQKSEKPSSGFPKEFAFDAPSLEQTKDGLKNFGQIKVSINEIEWLFLASQGHRRALFEVNESNGNYLIEGKWLIP
;
A
#
# COMPACT_ATOMS: atom_id res chain seq x y z
N MET A 1 -1.42 -20.87 -29.02
CA MET A 1 -0.61 -20.48 -27.84
C MET A 1 -0.91 -19.02 -27.52
N ARG A 2 -1.11 -18.65 -26.25
CA ARG A 2 -1.21 -17.22 -25.90
C ARG A 2 0.16 -16.58 -26.14
N GLU A 3 0.19 -15.48 -26.85
CA GLU A 3 1.40 -14.69 -27.08
C GLU A 3 1.96 -14.21 -25.74
N LEU A 4 3.26 -14.38 -25.54
CA LEU A 4 3.94 -13.90 -24.35
C LEU A 4 4.05 -12.37 -24.40
N PRO A 5 3.90 -11.67 -23.26
CA PRO A 5 4.07 -10.24 -23.25
C PRO A 5 5.52 -9.84 -23.56
N ASN A 6 5.70 -8.68 -24.16
CA ASN A 6 7.01 -8.18 -24.58
C ASN A 6 8.00 -7.99 -23.41
N TYR A 7 7.51 -7.86 -22.18
CA TYR A 7 8.33 -7.73 -20.97
C TYR A 7 8.78 -9.09 -20.39
N TYR A 8 8.38 -10.21 -21.00
CA TYR A 8 8.58 -11.55 -20.42
C TYR A 8 10.06 -11.91 -20.20
N ASP A 9 10.94 -11.52 -21.11
CA ASP A 9 12.38 -11.81 -21.07
C ASP A 9 13.24 -10.52 -21.13
N ASP A 10 12.67 -9.36 -20.75
CA ASP A 10 13.33 -8.06 -20.80
C ASP A 10 13.15 -7.34 -19.47
N LEU A 11 14.25 -7.05 -18.75
CA LEU A 11 14.23 -6.41 -17.42
C LEU A 11 13.72 -4.96 -17.47
N ASP A 12 14.08 -4.19 -18.48
CA ASP A 12 13.70 -2.77 -18.58
C ASP A 12 12.19 -2.66 -18.86
N LEU A 13 11.67 -3.48 -19.77
CA LEU A 13 10.24 -3.56 -20.05
C LEU A 13 9.47 -4.11 -18.86
N THR A 14 10.01 -5.10 -18.14
CA THR A 14 9.42 -5.61 -16.89
C THR A 14 9.32 -4.51 -15.85
N LEU A 15 10.37 -3.74 -15.61
CA LEU A 15 10.36 -2.62 -14.67
C LEU A 15 9.31 -1.57 -15.08
N LYS A 16 9.26 -1.22 -16.36
CA LYS A 16 8.27 -0.27 -16.89
C LYS A 16 6.83 -0.76 -16.67
N GLU A 17 6.55 -2.05 -16.91
CA GLU A 17 5.22 -2.63 -16.63
C GLU A 17 4.91 -2.58 -15.13
N ILE A 18 5.84 -2.95 -14.25
CA ILE A 18 5.68 -2.88 -12.79
C ILE A 18 5.27 -1.48 -12.33
N LEU A 19 6.03 -0.46 -12.73
CA LEU A 19 5.75 0.93 -12.34
C LEU A 19 4.39 1.40 -12.88
N GLY A 20 4.05 1.01 -14.11
CA GLY A 20 2.76 1.27 -14.74
C GLY A 20 1.58 0.62 -14.00
N LEU A 21 1.76 -0.63 -13.53
CA LEU A 21 0.74 -1.35 -12.76
C LEU A 21 0.48 -0.70 -11.41
N ILE A 22 1.53 -0.32 -10.68
CA ILE A 22 1.40 0.38 -9.39
C ILE A 22 0.70 1.73 -9.62
N GLN A 23 1.12 2.50 -10.62
CA GLN A 23 0.51 3.80 -10.94
C GLN A 23 -0.97 3.68 -11.29
N ARG A 24 -1.36 2.65 -12.06
CA ARG A 24 -2.76 2.35 -12.38
C ARG A 24 -3.56 2.00 -11.12
N GLY A 25 -2.98 1.18 -10.22
CA GLY A 25 -3.61 0.78 -8.97
C GLY A 25 -4.01 1.94 -8.07
N VAL A 26 -3.32 3.08 -8.14
CA VAL A 26 -3.69 4.30 -7.39
C VAL A 26 -5.08 4.82 -7.82
N LYS A 27 -5.40 4.77 -9.11
CA LYS A 27 -6.61 5.38 -9.71
C LYS A 27 -7.73 4.38 -9.98
N ASP A 28 -7.37 3.21 -10.47
CA ASP A 28 -8.33 2.19 -10.90
C ASP A 28 -8.66 1.22 -9.76
N ARG A 29 -9.86 1.38 -9.18
CA ARG A 29 -10.36 0.51 -8.09
C ARG A 29 -10.58 -0.94 -8.51
N LYS A 30 -10.67 -1.23 -9.81
CA LYS A 30 -10.81 -2.59 -10.34
C LYS A 30 -9.47 -3.26 -10.62
N SER A 31 -8.36 -2.53 -10.53
CA SER A 31 -7.02 -3.08 -10.67
C SER A 31 -6.70 -4.01 -9.51
N GLY A 32 -6.11 -5.17 -9.78
CA GLY A 32 -5.56 -6.06 -8.76
C GLY A 32 -4.47 -5.39 -7.89
N PHE A 33 -3.89 -4.29 -8.39
CA PHE A 33 -2.91 -3.47 -7.68
C PHE A 33 -3.52 -2.33 -6.84
N HIS A 34 -4.86 -2.21 -6.80
CA HIS A 34 -5.51 -1.18 -5.96
C HIS A 34 -5.37 -1.48 -4.46
N ASN A 35 -5.35 -2.75 -4.11
CA ASN A 35 -5.16 -3.22 -2.74
C ASN A 35 -3.89 -4.05 -2.65
N PHE A 36 -3.24 -4.01 -1.50
CA PHE A 36 -2.09 -4.86 -1.23
C PHE A 36 -2.11 -5.36 0.21
N VAL A 37 -1.41 -6.47 0.45
CA VAL A 37 -1.17 -6.97 1.79
C VAL A 37 0.07 -6.26 2.34
N LEU A 38 -0.11 -5.55 3.46
CA LEU A 38 0.97 -4.97 4.24
C LEU A 38 1.38 -5.95 5.33
N ALA A 39 2.59 -6.47 5.25
CA ALA A 39 3.21 -7.28 6.29
C ALA A 39 4.12 -6.42 7.18
N THR A 40 4.00 -6.62 8.49
CA THR A 40 4.74 -5.93 9.55
C THR A 40 5.18 -6.95 10.61
N SER A 41 6.08 -6.57 11.52
CA SER A 41 6.43 -7.39 12.67
C SER A 41 5.75 -6.87 13.94
N SER A 42 5.23 -7.76 14.78
CA SER A 42 4.72 -7.45 16.11
C SER A 42 5.86 -7.07 17.07
N PHE A 43 5.51 -6.74 18.32
CA PHE A 43 6.49 -6.48 19.38
C PHE A 43 7.33 -7.71 19.73
N GLN A 44 6.78 -8.90 19.53
CA GLN A 44 7.42 -10.20 19.74
C GLN A 44 8.16 -10.71 18.49
N ASN A 45 8.30 -9.88 17.45
CA ASN A 45 8.81 -10.25 16.13
C ASN A 45 7.95 -11.28 15.37
N GLU A 46 6.69 -11.45 15.77
CA GLU A 46 5.74 -12.28 15.07
C GLU A 46 5.28 -11.57 13.77
N PRO A 47 5.09 -12.31 12.68
CA PRO A 47 4.57 -11.73 11.45
C PRO A 47 3.09 -11.35 11.64
N ASP A 48 2.72 -10.18 11.15
CA ASP A 48 1.34 -9.70 11.10
C ASP A 48 1.06 -9.08 9.73
N ALA A 49 -0.11 -9.36 9.15
CA ALA A 49 -0.46 -8.93 7.81
C ALA A 49 -1.94 -8.52 7.70
N ARG A 50 -2.21 -7.53 6.82
CA ARG A 50 -3.57 -7.07 6.52
C ARG A 50 -3.61 -6.40 5.15
N THR A 51 -4.81 -6.38 4.55
CA THR A 51 -5.04 -5.65 3.31
C THR A 51 -5.17 -4.16 3.60
N VAL A 52 -4.53 -3.34 2.78
CA VAL A 52 -4.64 -1.88 2.76
C VAL A 52 -4.82 -1.37 1.34
N VAL A 53 -5.34 -0.16 1.19
CA VAL A 53 -5.63 0.46 -0.11
C VAL A 53 -4.46 1.33 -0.54
N LEU A 54 -3.96 1.14 -1.76
CA LEU A 54 -2.97 2.00 -2.38
C LEU A 54 -3.55 3.40 -2.61
N ARG A 55 -2.91 4.43 -2.08
CA ARG A 55 -3.38 5.82 -2.16
C ARG A 55 -2.46 6.74 -2.95
N GLY A 56 -1.21 6.37 -3.12
CA GLY A 56 -0.27 7.13 -3.93
C GLY A 56 0.96 6.32 -4.29
N PHE A 57 1.56 6.69 -5.42
CA PHE A 57 2.85 6.22 -5.87
C PHE A 57 3.59 7.38 -6.54
N ASP A 58 4.75 7.69 -6.03
CA ASP A 58 5.70 8.65 -6.61
C ASP A 58 6.88 7.86 -7.19
N SER A 59 6.88 7.67 -8.52
CA SER A 59 7.93 6.91 -9.20
C SER A 59 9.28 7.61 -9.20
N LYS A 60 9.33 8.94 -9.04
CA LYS A 60 10.57 9.70 -8.94
C LYS A 60 11.25 9.54 -7.58
N LYS A 61 10.44 9.34 -6.53
CA LYS A 61 10.92 9.12 -5.17
C LYS A 61 10.90 7.65 -4.75
N MET A 62 10.47 6.78 -5.66
CA MET A 62 10.24 5.36 -5.36
C MET A 62 9.48 5.17 -4.03
N GLU A 63 8.35 5.89 -3.88
CA GLU A 63 7.59 5.98 -2.65
C GLU A 63 6.13 5.58 -2.88
N ILE A 64 5.63 4.62 -2.11
CA ILE A 64 4.23 4.22 -2.05
C ILE A 64 3.59 4.85 -0.81
N SER A 65 2.29 5.23 -0.91
CA SER A 65 1.56 5.72 0.25
C SER A 65 0.20 5.04 0.41
N PHE A 66 -0.20 4.91 1.68
CA PHE A 66 -1.52 4.44 2.10
C PHE A 66 -1.99 5.20 3.35
N HIS A 67 -3.27 5.06 3.68
CA HIS A 67 -3.86 5.73 4.84
C HIS A 67 -4.18 4.74 5.95
N SER A 68 -4.11 5.19 7.19
CA SER A 68 -4.48 4.40 8.37
C SER A 68 -5.01 5.29 9.49
N ASP A 69 -5.81 4.70 10.36
CA ASP A 69 -6.09 5.29 11.67
C ASP A 69 -4.83 5.19 12.53
N LEU A 70 -4.38 6.31 13.07
CA LEU A 70 -3.16 6.41 13.89
C LEU A 70 -3.25 5.62 15.19
N ARG A 71 -4.45 5.26 15.63
CA ARG A 71 -4.70 4.45 16.84
C ARG A 71 -4.64 2.94 16.57
N SER A 72 -4.48 2.52 15.30
CA SER A 72 -4.47 1.10 14.94
C SER A 72 -3.17 0.40 15.34
N HIS A 73 -3.25 -0.89 15.66
CA HIS A 73 -2.12 -1.74 16.07
C HIS A 73 -0.91 -1.64 15.13
N LYS A 74 -1.16 -1.60 13.82
CA LYS A 74 -0.08 -1.49 12.83
C LYS A 74 0.79 -0.24 13.00
N ILE A 75 0.24 0.85 13.49
CA ILE A 75 1.01 2.09 13.73
C ILE A 75 2.04 1.88 14.82
N ASN A 76 1.68 1.17 15.90
CA ASN A 76 2.63 0.82 16.95
C ASN A 76 3.74 -0.10 16.42
N GLN A 77 3.40 -1.07 15.57
CA GLN A 77 4.38 -1.94 14.91
C GLN A 77 5.34 -1.15 14.02
N LEU A 78 4.81 -0.24 13.17
CA LEU A 78 5.60 0.62 12.29
C LEU A 78 6.50 1.60 13.05
N ASN A 79 6.08 2.07 14.23
CA ASN A 79 6.92 2.91 15.09
C ASN A 79 8.10 2.12 15.66
N LYS A 80 7.91 0.83 15.97
CA LYS A 80 8.97 -0.04 16.50
C LYS A 80 9.91 -0.54 15.41
N ASN A 81 9.34 -1.03 14.30
CA ASN A 81 10.09 -1.56 13.17
C ASN A 81 9.53 -0.96 11.86
N LYS A 82 10.34 -0.14 11.23
CA LYS A 82 9.97 0.54 9.98
C LYS A 82 10.03 -0.37 8.74
N ASN A 83 10.67 -1.53 8.84
CA ASN A 83 10.77 -2.46 7.72
C ASN A 83 9.41 -3.11 7.45
N VAL A 84 9.02 -3.09 6.19
CA VAL A 84 7.72 -3.63 5.74
C VAL A 84 7.89 -4.42 4.44
N CYS A 85 6.95 -5.33 4.22
CA CYS A 85 6.77 -5.99 2.94
C CYS A 85 5.34 -5.74 2.44
N LEU A 86 5.22 -5.28 1.20
CA LEU A 86 3.96 -5.08 0.51
C LEU A 86 3.82 -6.16 -0.54
N VAL A 87 2.71 -6.89 -0.54
CA VAL A 87 2.44 -7.94 -1.54
C VAL A 87 1.22 -7.54 -2.35
N PHE A 88 1.42 -7.40 -3.65
CA PHE A 88 0.37 -7.20 -4.66
C PHE A 88 0.20 -8.46 -5.46
N TYR A 89 -1.03 -8.76 -5.89
CA TYR A 89 -1.32 -9.83 -6.82
C TYR A 89 -2.46 -9.46 -7.74
N ASP A 90 -2.22 -9.59 -9.03
CA ASP A 90 -3.26 -9.47 -10.07
C ASP A 90 -3.50 -10.84 -10.71
N GLU A 91 -4.65 -11.44 -10.39
CA GLU A 91 -5.04 -12.76 -10.86
C GLU A 91 -5.18 -12.80 -12.39
N LYS A 92 -5.69 -11.73 -13.01
CA LYS A 92 -5.90 -11.66 -14.46
C LYS A 92 -4.59 -11.59 -15.22
N LYS A 93 -3.65 -10.81 -14.69
CA LYS A 93 -2.30 -10.66 -15.26
C LYS A 93 -1.35 -11.74 -14.80
N LYS A 94 -1.69 -12.48 -13.73
CA LYS A 94 -0.85 -13.49 -13.08
C LYS A 94 0.51 -12.92 -12.63
N ILE A 95 0.50 -11.68 -12.16
CA ILE A 95 1.67 -10.98 -11.68
C ILE A 95 1.56 -10.80 -10.16
N GLN A 96 2.61 -11.23 -9.46
CA GLN A 96 2.83 -10.90 -8.05
C GLN A 96 3.99 -9.93 -7.93
N LEU A 97 3.83 -8.90 -7.09
CA LEU A 97 4.95 -8.08 -6.61
C LEU A 97 5.11 -8.27 -5.11
N ARG A 98 6.36 -8.39 -4.68
CA ARG A 98 6.77 -8.25 -3.29
C ARG A 98 7.70 -7.06 -3.20
N ILE A 99 7.26 -6.02 -2.49
CA ILE A 99 8.01 -4.77 -2.37
C ILE A 99 8.48 -4.64 -0.93
N ARG A 100 9.79 -4.58 -0.72
CA ARG A 100 10.39 -4.30 0.59
C ARG A 100 10.79 -2.85 0.67
N GLY A 101 10.60 -2.26 1.84
CA GLY A 101 10.94 -0.87 2.05
C GLY A 101 10.85 -0.46 3.51
N LYS A 102 11.05 0.84 3.74
CA LYS A 102 10.98 1.46 5.07
C LYS A 102 9.79 2.39 5.15
N SER A 103 8.94 2.16 6.13
CA SER A 103 7.76 3.00 6.38
C SER A 103 8.12 4.25 7.17
N ASN A 104 7.39 5.33 6.88
CA ASN A 104 7.41 6.57 7.65
C ASN A 104 5.99 7.11 7.80
N ILE A 105 5.63 7.52 9.01
CA ILE A 105 4.35 8.19 9.27
C ILE A 105 4.53 9.66 8.91
N ASN A 106 3.90 10.08 7.82
CA ASN A 106 3.98 11.47 7.38
C ASN A 106 3.20 12.38 8.34
N LYS A 107 3.92 13.29 9.00
CA LYS A 107 3.33 14.27 9.93
C LYS A 107 2.62 15.44 9.21
N SER A 108 2.95 15.69 7.94
CA SER A 108 2.34 16.72 7.08
C SER A 108 1.23 16.13 6.21
N PHE A 109 0.23 15.51 6.85
CA PHE A 109 -0.83 14.78 6.15
C PHE A 109 -2.06 15.63 5.79
N HIS A 110 -2.08 16.94 6.10
CA HIS A 110 -3.22 17.81 5.82
C HIS A 110 -3.64 17.81 4.35
N GLU A 111 -2.67 17.82 3.43
CA GLU A 111 -2.95 17.76 1.99
C GLU A 111 -3.66 16.45 1.61
N ALA A 112 -3.20 15.31 2.13
CA ALA A 112 -3.82 14.02 1.91
C ALA A 112 -5.25 13.96 2.50
N TRP A 113 -5.45 14.53 3.69
CA TRP A 113 -6.76 14.65 4.32
C TRP A 113 -7.72 15.50 3.49
N ASN A 114 -7.28 16.63 2.99
CA ASN A 114 -8.11 17.55 2.21
C ASN A 114 -8.57 16.96 0.88
N LYS A 115 -7.79 16.04 0.30
CA LYS A 115 -8.15 15.30 -0.92
C LYS A 115 -9.19 14.19 -0.70
N LEU A 116 -9.48 13.82 0.56
CA LEU A 116 -10.48 12.81 0.86
C LEU A 116 -11.90 13.37 0.71
N THR A 117 -12.81 12.54 0.20
CA THR A 117 -14.25 12.82 0.29
C THR A 117 -14.70 12.76 1.75
N ASN A 118 -15.77 13.47 2.10
CA ASN A 118 -16.35 13.41 3.44
C ASN A 118 -16.75 11.97 3.82
N TRP A 119 -17.23 11.20 2.84
CA TRP A 119 -17.50 9.77 3.01
C TRP A 119 -16.27 8.97 3.44
N SER A 120 -15.11 9.24 2.86
CA SER A 120 -13.86 8.58 3.25
C SER A 120 -13.36 9.06 4.61
N LYS A 121 -13.54 10.34 4.95
CA LYS A 121 -13.19 10.92 6.24
C LYS A 121 -13.97 10.31 7.39
N ARG A 122 -15.21 9.85 7.14
CA ARG A 122 -16.05 9.17 8.12
C ARG A 122 -15.35 8.02 8.85
N CYS A 123 -14.48 7.28 8.15
CA CYS A 123 -13.74 6.15 8.72
C CYS A 123 -12.87 6.53 9.93
N TYR A 124 -12.55 7.80 10.09
CA TYR A 124 -11.71 8.33 11.17
C TYR A 124 -12.53 8.96 12.31
N LEU A 125 -13.87 8.97 12.21
CA LEU A 125 -14.79 9.48 13.25
C LEU A 125 -15.18 8.41 14.26
N THR A 126 -14.63 7.20 14.18
CA THR A 126 -14.92 6.13 15.13
C THR A 126 -14.49 6.52 16.54
N LYS A 127 -15.35 6.27 17.54
CA LYS A 127 -15.07 6.59 18.95
C LYS A 127 -13.91 5.75 19.49
N SER A 128 -13.93 4.47 19.17
CA SER A 128 -12.92 3.50 19.61
C SER A 128 -11.87 3.24 18.52
N PRO A 129 -10.62 2.93 18.91
CA PRO A 129 -9.58 2.57 17.95
C PRO A 129 -9.93 1.26 17.22
N PRO A 130 -9.49 1.12 15.95
CA PRO A 130 -9.67 -0.12 15.20
C PRO A 130 -9.02 -1.33 15.91
N GLY A 131 -9.76 -2.44 15.97
CA GLY A 131 -9.29 -3.68 16.62
C GLY A 131 -9.59 -3.75 18.10
N GLN A 132 -10.21 -2.74 18.72
CA GLN A 132 -10.68 -2.82 20.09
C GLN A 132 -11.79 -3.89 20.21
N LYS A 133 -11.74 -4.70 21.29
CA LYS A 133 -12.80 -5.69 21.59
C LYS A 133 -14.13 -4.98 21.79
N SER A 134 -15.19 -5.57 21.27
CA SER A 134 -16.57 -5.09 21.41
C SER A 134 -17.48 -6.27 21.73
N GLU A 135 -18.42 -6.07 22.63
CA GLU A 135 -19.41 -7.10 22.99
C GLU A 135 -20.47 -7.31 21.89
N LYS A 136 -20.68 -6.31 21.04
CA LYS A 136 -21.67 -6.33 19.96
C LYS A 136 -21.03 -5.89 18.63
N PRO A 137 -21.55 -6.39 17.49
CA PRO A 137 -21.13 -5.89 16.17
C PRO A 137 -21.31 -4.38 16.09
N SER A 138 -20.29 -3.66 15.61
CA SER A 138 -20.31 -2.20 15.51
C SER A 138 -19.51 -1.74 14.30
N SER A 139 -20.01 -0.72 13.59
CA SER A 139 -19.24 0.03 12.59
C SER A 139 -18.23 1.00 13.25
N GLY A 140 -18.42 1.26 14.55
CA GLY A 140 -17.65 2.26 15.29
C GLY A 140 -18.04 3.71 14.99
N PHE A 141 -18.78 3.97 13.91
CA PHE A 141 -19.22 5.33 13.56
C PHE A 141 -20.35 5.81 14.48
N PRO A 142 -20.51 7.14 14.65
CA PRO A 142 -21.77 7.72 15.10
C PRO A 142 -22.92 7.24 14.19
N LYS A 143 -24.08 6.91 14.80
CA LYS A 143 -25.23 6.32 14.06
C LYS A 143 -25.73 7.18 12.91
N GLU A 144 -25.67 8.50 13.06
CA GLU A 144 -26.04 9.50 12.06
C GLU A 144 -25.22 9.40 10.76
N PHE A 145 -24.04 8.82 10.83
CA PHE A 145 -23.16 8.63 9.65
C PHE A 145 -23.25 7.23 9.04
N ALA A 146 -24.22 6.41 9.47
CA ALA A 146 -24.35 5.04 8.93
C ALA A 146 -24.63 5.05 7.42
N PHE A 147 -25.53 5.93 6.96
CA PHE A 147 -25.99 6.00 5.59
C PHE A 147 -25.64 7.33 4.90
N ASP A 148 -25.33 8.38 5.65
CA ASP A 148 -25.05 9.71 5.12
C ASP A 148 -23.58 10.10 5.33
N ALA A 149 -23.04 10.89 4.40
CA ALA A 149 -21.73 11.47 4.56
C ALA A 149 -21.79 12.59 5.61
N PRO A 150 -20.82 12.67 6.54
CA PRO A 150 -20.74 13.82 7.46
C PRO A 150 -20.49 15.12 6.69
N SER A 151 -20.93 16.25 7.24
CA SER A 151 -20.56 17.57 6.74
C SER A 151 -19.05 17.82 6.90
N LEU A 152 -18.52 18.81 6.19
CA LEU A 152 -17.10 19.16 6.32
C LEU A 152 -16.73 19.49 7.76
N GLU A 153 -17.61 20.23 8.48
CA GLU A 153 -17.41 20.57 9.89
C GLU A 153 -17.32 19.33 10.77
N GLN A 154 -18.26 18.41 10.62
CA GLN A 154 -18.28 17.14 11.37
C GLN A 154 -17.06 16.25 11.09
N THR A 155 -16.40 16.41 9.93
CA THR A 155 -15.20 15.61 9.63
C THR A 155 -13.96 16.07 10.39
N LYS A 156 -13.93 17.29 10.94
CA LYS A 156 -12.75 17.88 11.59
C LYS A 156 -12.22 17.01 12.73
N ASP A 157 -13.10 16.41 13.52
CA ASP A 157 -12.71 15.53 14.63
C ASP A 157 -11.97 14.26 14.19
N GLY A 158 -12.16 13.83 12.95
CA GLY A 158 -11.47 12.66 12.41
C GLY A 158 -10.00 12.92 12.06
N LEU A 159 -9.62 14.19 11.85
CA LEU A 159 -8.26 14.54 11.44
C LEU A 159 -7.20 14.06 12.42
N LYS A 160 -7.45 14.14 13.72
CA LYS A 160 -6.54 13.67 14.78
C LYS A 160 -6.23 12.17 14.70
N ASN A 161 -7.14 11.40 14.11
CA ASN A 161 -7.02 9.95 13.96
C ASN A 161 -6.44 9.53 12.59
N PHE A 162 -6.38 10.46 11.63
CA PHE A 162 -5.91 10.19 10.29
C PHE A 162 -4.38 10.19 10.21
N GLY A 163 -3.81 9.22 9.52
CA GLY A 163 -2.38 9.18 9.19
C GLY A 163 -2.15 8.75 7.74
N GLN A 164 -1.21 9.41 7.09
CA GLN A 164 -0.63 8.96 5.83
C GLN A 164 0.68 8.26 6.12
N ILE A 165 0.79 7.01 5.71
CA ILE A 165 2.01 6.21 5.80
C ILE A 165 2.65 6.21 4.42
N LYS A 166 3.93 6.54 4.36
CA LYS A 166 4.77 6.51 3.20
C LYS A 166 5.77 5.37 3.33
N VAL A 167 6.04 4.67 2.25
CA VAL A 167 7.00 3.57 2.20
C VAL A 167 8.02 3.87 1.11
N SER A 168 9.25 4.15 1.50
CA SER A 168 10.37 4.24 0.58
C SER A 168 10.77 2.83 0.15
N ILE A 169 10.77 2.58 -1.15
CA ILE A 169 11.03 1.27 -1.75
C ILE A 169 12.54 1.04 -1.78
N ASN A 170 12.98 -0.11 -1.28
CA ASN A 170 14.36 -0.58 -1.38
C ASN A 170 14.51 -1.71 -2.40
N GLU A 171 13.46 -2.50 -2.59
CA GLU A 171 13.51 -3.71 -3.40
C GLU A 171 12.13 -4.03 -3.96
N ILE A 172 12.07 -4.44 -5.23
CA ILE A 172 10.88 -4.97 -5.88
C ILE A 172 11.20 -6.35 -6.43
N GLU A 173 10.53 -7.37 -5.94
CA GLU A 173 10.56 -8.70 -6.52
C GLU A 173 9.29 -8.91 -7.35
N TRP A 174 9.47 -9.28 -8.60
CA TRP A 174 8.42 -9.57 -9.56
C TRP A 174 8.39 -11.06 -9.88
N LEU A 175 7.19 -11.63 -9.90
CA LEU A 175 6.95 -13.01 -10.31
C LEU A 175 5.78 -13.04 -11.29
N PHE A 176 6.01 -13.58 -12.48
CA PHE A 176 4.99 -13.81 -13.50
C PHE A 176 4.69 -15.31 -13.62
N LEU A 177 3.43 -15.69 -13.42
CA LEU A 177 2.97 -17.06 -13.39
C LEU A 177 2.46 -17.48 -14.77
N ALA A 178 3.35 -17.72 -15.71
CA ALA A 178 3.02 -18.17 -17.06
C ALA A 178 2.98 -19.69 -17.16
N SER A 179 2.06 -20.22 -17.97
CA SER A 179 1.98 -21.67 -18.26
C SER A 179 3.18 -22.16 -19.08
N GLN A 180 3.81 -21.28 -19.84
CA GLN A 180 5.01 -21.58 -20.65
C GLN A 180 6.32 -21.57 -19.84
N GLY A 181 6.25 -21.26 -18.56
CA GLY A 181 7.36 -21.09 -17.64
C GLY A 181 7.26 -19.79 -16.89
N HIS A 182 7.47 -19.84 -15.59
CA HIS A 182 7.45 -18.64 -14.78
C HIS A 182 8.69 -17.77 -15.07
N ARG A 183 8.57 -16.46 -14.76
CA ARG A 183 9.72 -15.55 -14.73
C ARG A 183 9.74 -14.83 -13.40
N ARG A 184 10.94 -14.65 -12.86
CA ARG A 184 11.15 -13.94 -11.60
C ARG A 184 12.31 -12.99 -11.75
N ALA A 185 12.12 -11.77 -11.31
CA ALA A 185 13.15 -10.73 -11.33
C ALA A 185 13.18 -9.99 -9.99
N LEU A 186 14.36 -9.49 -9.66
CA LEU A 186 14.60 -8.62 -8.51
C LEU A 186 15.13 -7.30 -9.02
N PHE A 187 14.58 -6.20 -8.51
CA PHE A 187 15.02 -4.83 -8.77
C PHE A 187 15.44 -4.20 -7.44
N GLU A 188 16.71 -3.88 -7.31
CA GLU A 188 17.28 -3.17 -6.15
C GLU A 188 17.20 -1.67 -6.41
N VAL A 189 16.68 -0.93 -5.44
CA VAL A 189 16.46 0.51 -5.55
C VAL A 189 17.44 1.23 -4.62
N ASN A 190 18.41 1.89 -5.21
CA ASN A 190 19.47 2.61 -4.51
C ASN A 190 19.28 4.12 -4.68
N GLU A 191 19.28 4.86 -3.58
CA GLU A 191 19.25 6.32 -3.59
C GLU A 191 20.68 6.86 -3.58
N SER A 192 21.00 7.75 -4.52
CA SER A 192 22.27 8.47 -4.57
C SER A 192 22.02 9.93 -4.99
N ASN A 193 22.35 10.86 -4.11
CA ASN A 193 22.22 12.31 -4.35
C ASN A 193 20.83 12.76 -4.83
N GLY A 194 19.77 12.18 -4.25
CA GLY A 194 18.38 12.51 -4.60
C GLY A 194 17.88 11.86 -5.90
N ASN A 195 18.70 11.05 -6.57
CA ASN A 195 18.32 10.22 -7.70
C ASN A 195 18.20 8.76 -7.29
N TYR A 196 17.35 8.01 -7.97
CA TYR A 196 17.19 6.59 -7.75
C TYR A 196 17.79 5.80 -8.91
N LEU A 197 18.76 4.95 -8.61
CA LEU A 197 19.29 3.94 -9.52
C LEU A 197 18.56 2.62 -9.23
N ILE A 198 18.04 1.99 -10.28
CA ILE A 198 17.33 0.71 -10.18
C ILE A 198 18.09 -0.31 -11.00
N GLU A 199 18.58 -1.35 -10.33
CA GLU A 199 19.32 -2.43 -10.96
C GLU A 199 18.49 -3.71 -10.92
N GLY A 200 18.26 -4.29 -12.11
CA GLY A 200 17.47 -5.51 -12.28
C GLY A 200 18.33 -6.75 -12.48
N LYS A 201 17.88 -7.88 -11.93
CA LYS A 201 18.48 -9.20 -12.17
C LYS A 201 17.42 -10.29 -12.21
N TRP A 202 17.61 -11.27 -13.08
CA TRP A 202 16.77 -12.47 -13.12
C TRP A 202 17.03 -13.37 -11.92
N LEU A 203 15.97 -13.97 -11.41
CA LEU A 203 16.00 -15.02 -10.40
C LEU A 203 15.38 -16.29 -10.96
N ILE A 204 15.77 -17.44 -10.41
CA ILE A 204 15.04 -18.68 -10.63
C ILE A 204 13.67 -18.57 -9.93
N PRO A 205 12.56 -18.89 -10.63
CA PRO A 205 11.19 -18.83 -10.08
C PRO A 205 10.95 -19.73 -8.89
#